data_7ad6660598fef9842d836a2225515a3c
#
_entry.id   7ad6660598fef9842d836a2225515a3c
#
_cell.length_a   1.000
_cell.length_b   1.000
_cell.length_c   1.000
_cell.angle_alpha   90.00
_cell.angle_beta   90.00
_cell.angle_gamma   90.00
#
_symmetry.space_group_name_H-M   'P 1'
#
loop_
_entity.id
_entity.type
_entity.pdbx_description
1 polymer ?
#
loop_
_entity_poly.entity_id
_entity_poly.type
_entity_poly.pdbx_seq_one_letter_code
_entity_poly.pdbx_strand_id
1 'polypeptide(L)'
;MRDFINNANGKARDKHLLIAIDPTADSKRAVLYVADFLGGFSGFEITLLSIIQEPEEDFFESEQEKLAWTKNKEEEMTHILENYRQVLIQSGFSEDKVNVKLCIGDAKALSEMILSFQCELSCCTVVVGRQHKSKTEEFLFGSISSQLIHEARNCAVWVVE
;
A
#
# COMPACT_ATOMS: atom_id res chain seq x y z
N MET A 1 4.72 -19.42 15.64
CA MET A 1 5.14 -18.04 15.89
C MET A 1 6.44 -17.84 15.14
N ARG A 2 6.45 -17.04 14.08
CA ARG A 2 7.72 -16.77 13.38
C ARG A 2 8.53 -15.83 14.26
N ASP A 3 9.81 -16.15 14.45
CA ASP A 3 10.74 -15.29 15.19
C ASP A 3 10.94 -13.98 14.41
N PHE A 4 10.18 -12.97 14.78
CA PHE A 4 10.30 -11.62 14.22
C PHE A 4 11.58 -10.89 14.66
N ILE A 5 12.45 -11.55 15.43
CA ILE A 5 13.48 -10.85 16.19
C ILE A 5 14.90 -11.07 15.64
N ASN A 6 15.21 -12.18 14.99
CA ASN A 6 16.59 -12.45 14.56
C ASN A 6 16.66 -13.14 13.18
N ASN A 7 17.52 -12.62 12.32
CA ASN A 7 18.02 -13.39 11.18
C ASN A 7 19.17 -14.33 11.64
N ALA A 8 19.61 -15.24 10.78
CA ALA A 8 20.63 -16.25 11.09
C ALA A 8 21.96 -15.71 11.66
N ASN A 9 22.19 -14.39 11.65
CA ASN A 9 23.39 -13.71 12.13
C ASN A 9 23.16 -12.92 13.43
N GLY A 10 22.03 -13.09 14.11
CA GLY A 10 21.74 -12.41 15.38
C GLY A 10 21.50 -10.90 15.29
N LYS A 11 21.43 -10.33 14.07
CA LYS A 11 21.02 -8.92 13.87
C LYS A 11 19.50 -8.83 13.83
N ALA A 12 18.95 -7.85 14.54
CA ALA A 12 17.54 -7.52 14.45
C ALA A 12 17.17 -7.23 12.97
N ARG A 13 16.10 -7.87 12.47
CA ARG A 13 15.56 -7.56 11.15
C ARG A 13 14.89 -6.18 11.20
N ASP A 14 15.06 -5.41 10.13
CA ASP A 14 14.28 -4.21 9.91
C ASP A 14 12.78 -4.57 9.88
N LYS A 15 11.98 -3.75 10.53
CA LYS A 15 10.53 -3.89 10.52
C LYS A 15 9.99 -3.36 9.21
N HIS A 16 9.38 -4.23 8.42
CA HIS A 16 8.89 -3.89 7.10
C HIS A 16 7.41 -3.49 7.16
N LEU A 17 7.10 -2.28 6.73
CA LEU A 17 5.75 -1.76 6.61
C LEU A 17 5.34 -1.75 5.14
N LEU A 18 4.10 -2.14 4.88
CA LEU A 18 3.44 -2.02 3.57
C LEU A 18 2.40 -0.90 3.66
N ILE A 19 2.56 0.17 2.89
CA ILE A 19 1.59 1.25 2.81
C ILE A 19 0.83 1.11 1.50
N ALA A 20 -0.48 0.84 1.58
CA ALA A 20 -1.35 0.79 0.41
C ALA A 20 -1.73 2.21 -0.03
N ILE A 21 -1.48 2.51 -1.29
CA ILE A 21 -1.62 3.84 -1.89
C ILE A 21 -2.64 3.81 -3.02
N ASP A 22 -3.55 4.75 -2.98
CA ASP A 22 -4.44 5.11 -4.07
C ASP A 22 -4.31 6.62 -4.38
N PRO A 23 -4.94 7.15 -5.43
CA PRO A 23 -4.82 8.57 -5.77
C PRO A 23 -5.64 9.52 -4.87
N THR A 24 -6.05 9.09 -3.67
CA THR A 24 -6.86 9.89 -2.75
C THR A 24 -6.03 10.62 -1.69
N ALA A 25 -6.63 11.64 -1.07
CA ALA A 25 -6.05 12.33 0.06
C ALA A 25 -5.86 11.43 1.30
N ASP A 26 -6.61 10.33 1.39
CA ASP A 26 -6.54 9.39 2.49
C ASP A 26 -5.20 8.66 2.51
N SER A 27 -4.73 8.23 1.33
CA SER A 27 -3.39 7.65 1.17
C SER A 27 -2.28 8.63 1.52
N LYS A 28 -2.44 9.90 1.13
CA LYS A 28 -1.48 10.96 1.50
C LYS A 28 -1.37 11.09 3.02
N ARG A 29 -2.49 11.07 3.74
CA ARG A 29 -2.48 11.12 5.22
C ARG A 29 -1.76 9.93 5.83
N ALA A 30 -1.97 8.73 5.29
CA ALA A 30 -1.28 7.52 5.75
C ALA A 30 0.25 7.64 5.60
N VAL A 31 0.73 8.13 4.46
CA VAL A 31 2.17 8.36 4.22
C VAL A 31 2.74 9.42 5.18
N LEU A 32 2.05 10.54 5.31
CA LEU A 32 2.49 11.64 6.21
C LEU A 32 2.51 11.17 7.67
N TYR A 33 1.55 10.37 8.09
CA TYR A 33 1.54 9.80 9.43
C TYR A 33 2.76 8.91 9.68
N VAL A 34 3.09 8.00 8.75
CA VAL A 34 4.28 7.15 8.86
C VAL A 34 5.56 7.98 8.86
N ALA A 35 5.64 8.99 7.99
CA ALA A 35 6.77 9.90 7.91
C ALA A 35 7.01 10.64 9.24
N ASP A 36 5.95 11.16 9.84
CA ASP A 36 6.01 11.90 11.11
C ASP A 36 6.30 10.99 12.31
N PHE A 37 5.64 9.82 12.35
CA PHE A 37 5.71 8.92 13.50
C PHE A 37 7.01 8.09 13.54
N LEU A 38 7.52 7.65 12.40
CA LEU A 38 8.70 6.77 12.30
C LEU A 38 9.91 7.44 11.66
N GLY A 39 9.76 8.63 11.08
CA GLY A 39 10.86 9.37 10.48
C GLY A 39 11.98 9.64 11.48
N GLY A 40 13.22 9.42 11.05
CA GLY A 40 14.40 9.57 11.91
C GLY A 40 14.74 8.36 12.78
N PHE A 41 13.90 7.34 12.85
CA PHE A 41 14.21 6.07 13.50
C PHE A 41 14.84 5.08 12.51
N SER A 42 15.88 4.37 12.94
CA SER A 42 16.47 3.28 12.17
C SER A 42 15.71 1.96 12.39
N GLY A 43 15.94 0.98 11.53
CA GLY A 43 15.37 -0.37 11.66
C GLY A 43 13.97 -0.53 11.05
N PHE A 44 13.61 0.36 10.11
CA PHE A 44 12.39 0.28 9.34
C PHE A 44 12.67 0.22 7.84
N GLU A 45 11.91 -0.60 7.16
CA GLU A 45 11.82 -0.68 5.70
C GLU A 45 10.37 -0.44 5.29
N ILE A 46 10.15 0.28 4.20
CA ILE A 46 8.80 0.63 3.73
C ILE A 46 8.67 0.21 2.27
N THR A 47 7.54 -0.40 1.95
CA THR A 47 7.08 -0.56 0.56
C THR A 47 5.79 0.22 0.37
N LEU A 48 5.82 1.16 -0.57
CA LEU A 48 4.64 1.84 -1.08
C LEU A 48 4.04 0.96 -2.18
N LEU A 49 2.85 0.43 -1.95
CA LEU A 49 2.13 -0.43 -2.89
C LEU A 49 0.94 0.30 -3.46
N SER A 50 0.84 0.37 -4.78
CA SER A 50 -0.40 0.76 -5.46
C SER A 50 -0.90 -0.34 -6.38
N ILE A 51 -2.19 -0.56 -6.35
CA ILE A 51 -2.90 -1.49 -7.22
C ILE A 51 -3.88 -0.67 -8.06
N ILE A 52 -3.58 -0.54 -9.35
CA ILE A 52 -4.48 0.11 -10.31
C ILE A 52 -5.64 -0.84 -10.54
N GLN A 53 -6.85 -0.39 -10.21
CA GLN A 53 -8.05 -1.18 -10.41
C GLN A 53 -8.42 -1.18 -11.88
N GLU A 54 -8.46 -2.36 -12.48
CA GLU A 54 -8.88 -2.54 -13.86
C GLU A 54 -10.39 -2.25 -13.99
N PRO A 55 -10.83 -1.43 -14.97
CA PRO A 55 -12.25 -1.25 -15.24
C PRO A 55 -12.90 -2.56 -15.74
N GLU A 56 -14.23 -2.63 -15.70
CA GLU A 56 -14.98 -3.76 -16.25
C GLU A 56 -14.68 -3.94 -17.74
N GLU A 57 -14.79 -5.19 -18.23
CA GLU A 57 -14.37 -5.58 -19.58
C GLU A 57 -15.00 -4.74 -20.71
N ASP A 58 -16.23 -4.27 -20.52
CA ASP A 58 -17.02 -3.48 -21.50
C ASP A 58 -16.75 -1.97 -21.41
N PHE A 59 -15.83 -1.53 -20.54
CA PHE A 59 -15.53 -0.11 -20.36
C PHE A 59 -14.80 0.49 -21.58
N PHE A 60 -14.02 -0.32 -22.27
CA PHE A 60 -13.22 0.12 -23.42
C PHE A 60 -13.84 -0.35 -24.74
N GLU A 61 -13.89 0.55 -25.73
CA GLU A 61 -14.35 0.21 -27.08
C GLU A 61 -13.30 -0.53 -27.90
N SER A 62 -12.01 -0.45 -27.51
CA SER A 62 -10.91 -1.10 -28.21
C SER A 62 -9.71 -1.43 -27.30
N GLU A 63 -8.90 -2.40 -27.71
CA GLU A 63 -7.64 -2.74 -27.05
C GLU A 63 -6.64 -1.55 -27.02
N GLN A 64 -6.66 -0.71 -28.05
CA GLN A 64 -5.82 0.48 -28.11
C GLN A 64 -6.22 1.49 -27.04
N GLU A 65 -7.50 1.67 -26.82
CA GLU A 65 -8.02 2.54 -25.75
C GLU A 65 -7.64 2.01 -24.37
N LYS A 66 -7.78 0.70 -24.16
CA LYS A 66 -7.35 0.03 -22.92
C LYS A 66 -5.87 0.22 -22.66
N LEU A 67 -5.03 0.02 -23.64
CA LEU A 67 -3.57 0.21 -23.53
C LEU A 67 -3.20 1.65 -23.21
N ALA A 68 -3.84 2.62 -23.86
CA ALA A 68 -3.61 4.06 -23.60
C ALA A 68 -4.04 4.44 -22.18
N TRP A 69 -5.19 3.97 -21.73
CA TRP A 69 -5.68 4.19 -20.37
C TRP A 69 -4.73 3.59 -19.34
N THR A 70 -4.33 2.33 -19.51
CA THR A 70 -3.42 1.63 -18.62
C THR A 70 -2.10 2.39 -18.48
N LYS A 71 -1.51 2.78 -19.61
CA LYS A 71 -0.25 3.54 -19.61
C LYS A 71 -0.39 4.87 -18.87
N ASN A 72 -1.46 5.61 -19.11
CA ASN A 72 -1.71 6.88 -18.44
C ASN A 72 -1.86 6.68 -16.91
N LYS A 73 -2.56 5.63 -16.49
CA LYS A 73 -2.71 5.31 -15.06
C LYS A 73 -1.42 4.88 -14.40
N GLU A 74 -0.61 4.10 -15.08
CA GLU A 74 0.71 3.70 -14.59
C GLU A 74 1.64 4.92 -14.43
N GLU A 75 1.66 5.83 -15.40
CA GLU A 75 2.44 7.07 -15.32
C GLU A 75 1.96 7.96 -14.15
N GLU A 76 0.65 8.16 -14.00
CA GLU A 76 0.05 8.92 -12.90
C GLU A 76 0.45 8.34 -11.54
N MET A 77 0.26 7.04 -11.36
CA MET A 77 0.53 6.39 -10.08
C MET A 77 2.02 6.30 -9.77
N THR A 78 2.85 6.08 -10.78
CA THR A 78 4.32 6.10 -10.61
C THR A 78 4.78 7.45 -10.09
N HIS A 79 4.24 8.55 -10.63
CA HIS A 79 4.56 9.89 -10.17
C HIS A 79 4.13 10.13 -8.72
N ILE A 80 2.92 9.70 -8.34
CA ILE A 80 2.41 9.78 -6.97
C ILE A 80 3.30 8.98 -6.00
N LEU A 81 3.61 7.74 -6.35
CA LEU A 81 4.44 6.86 -5.52
C LEU A 81 5.85 7.41 -5.32
N GLU A 82 6.47 7.96 -6.37
CA GLU A 82 7.80 8.55 -6.26
C GLU A 82 7.78 9.83 -5.40
N ASN A 83 6.75 10.65 -5.51
CA ASN A 83 6.57 11.81 -4.63
C ASN A 83 6.47 11.38 -3.14
N TYR A 84 5.70 10.34 -2.85
CA TYR A 84 5.58 9.82 -1.48
C TYR A 84 6.87 9.16 -1.00
N ARG A 85 7.58 8.48 -1.90
CA ARG A 85 8.92 7.96 -1.61
C ARG A 85 9.86 9.08 -1.17
N GLN A 86 9.89 10.20 -1.87
CA GLN A 86 10.69 11.36 -1.52
C GLN A 86 10.28 11.96 -0.17
N VAL A 87 9.01 12.03 0.14
CA VAL A 87 8.52 12.49 1.47
C VAL A 87 9.10 11.62 2.58
N LEU A 88 9.07 10.30 2.43
CA LEU A 88 9.62 9.36 3.41
C LEU A 88 11.15 9.52 3.56
N ILE A 89 11.87 9.63 2.46
CA ILE A 89 13.34 9.85 2.48
C ILE A 89 13.67 11.16 3.20
N GLN A 90 12.95 12.23 2.88
CA GLN A 90 13.14 13.54 3.54
C GLN A 90 12.79 13.52 5.03
N SER A 91 11.91 12.62 5.47
CA SER A 91 11.59 12.44 6.89
C SER A 91 12.63 11.63 7.66
N GLY A 92 13.64 11.08 6.99
CA GLY A 92 14.76 10.39 7.61
C GLY A 92 14.90 8.89 7.32
N PHE A 93 14.05 8.32 6.44
CA PHE A 93 14.26 6.95 5.97
C PHE A 93 15.40 6.89 4.95
N SER A 94 16.22 5.84 5.02
CA SER A 94 17.27 5.60 4.02
C SER A 94 16.66 5.28 2.67
N GLU A 95 17.26 5.79 1.60
CA GLU A 95 16.76 5.63 0.23
C GLU A 95 16.62 4.16 -0.18
N ASP A 96 17.56 3.32 0.22
CA ASP A 96 17.58 1.86 -0.01
C ASP A 96 16.52 1.10 0.83
N LYS A 97 15.83 1.77 1.75
CA LYS A 97 14.80 1.21 2.62
C LYS A 97 13.38 1.66 2.26
N VAL A 98 13.23 2.46 1.22
CA VAL A 98 11.91 2.89 0.73
C VAL A 98 11.70 2.38 -0.69
N ASN A 99 10.90 1.34 -0.81
CA ASN A 99 10.58 0.65 -2.06
C ASN A 99 9.23 1.08 -2.61
N VAL A 100 9.07 0.94 -3.91
CA VAL A 100 7.82 1.21 -4.63
C VAL A 100 7.41 -0.03 -5.41
N LYS A 101 6.13 -0.37 -5.32
CA LYS A 101 5.53 -1.47 -6.09
C LYS A 101 4.21 -1.02 -6.71
N LEU A 102 4.08 -1.21 -8.00
CA LEU A 102 2.88 -0.88 -8.78
C LEU A 102 2.41 -2.13 -9.52
N CYS A 103 1.13 -2.44 -9.43
CA CYS A 103 0.52 -3.52 -10.19
C CYS A 103 -0.91 -3.17 -10.61
N ILE A 104 -1.47 -3.99 -11.48
CA ILE A 104 -2.85 -3.90 -11.96
C ILE A 104 -3.61 -5.08 -11.39
N GLY A 105 -4.84 -4.87 -10.95
CA GLY A 105 -5.66 -5.92 -10.38
C GLY A 105 -7.15 -5.61 -10.33
N ASP A 106 -7.92 -6.64 -9.99
CA ASP A 106 -9.36 -6.54 -9.84
C ASP A 106 -9.71 -5.77 -8.55
N ALA A 107 -10.62 -4.81 -8.67
CA ALA A 107 -11.15 -4.05 -7.54
C ALA A 107 -11.77 -4.95 -6.45
N LYS A 108 -12.35 -6.09 -6.83
CA LYS A 108 -12.99 -7.04 -5.91
C LYS A 108 -11.98 -7.85 -5.08
N ALA A 109 -10.76 -7.99 -5.58
CA ALA A 109 -9.68 -8.74 -4.93
C ALA A 109 -8.64 -7.83 -4.25
N LEU A 110 -8.93 -6.55 -4.06
CA LEU A 110 -7.94 -5.56 -3.62
C LEU A 110 -7.35 -5.88 -2.24
N SER A 111 -8.18 -6.25 -1.26
CA SER A 111 -7.70 -6.64 0.08
C SER A 111 -6.84 -7.91 0.03
N GLU A 112 -7.26 -8.92 -0.74
CA GLU A 112 -6.51 -10.16 -0.93
C GLU A 112 -5.15 -9.90 -1.58
N MET A 113 -5.10 -9.03 -2.59
CA MET A 113 -3.85 -8.65 -3.25
C MET A 113 -2.90 -7.93 -2.29
N ILE A 114 -3.40 -6.97 -1.50
CA ILE A 114 -2.60 -6.28 -0.48
C ILE A 114 -2.01 -7.28 0.52
N LEU A 115 -2.83 -8.20 1.03
CA LEU A 115 -2.37 -9.22 1.98
C LEU A 115 -1.42 -10.25 1.35
N SER A 116 -1.58 -10.55 0.07
CA SER A 116 -0.63 -11.38 -0.68
C SER A 116 0.75 -10.73 -0.72
N PHE A 117 0.83 -9.44 -1.06
CA PHE A 117 2.09 -8.69 -1.01
C PHE A 117 2.66 -8.55 0.41
N GLN A 118 1.80 -8.34 1.41
CA GLN A 118 2.23 -8.34 2.81
C GLN A 118 2.93 -9.64 3.18
N CYS A 119 2.36 -10.78 2.76
CA CYS A 119 2.93 -12.11 3.01
C CYS A 119 4.22 -12.34 2.22
N GLU A 120 4.23 -12.05 0.92
CA GLU A 120 5.39 -12.17 0.03
C GLU A 120 6.60 -11.38 0.55
N LEU A 121 6.37 -10.13 0.93
CA LEU A 121 7.41 -9.23 1.44
C LEU A 121 7.70 -9.42 2.94
N SER A 122 6.97 -10.29 3.61
CA SER A 122 7.07 -10.52 5.07
C SER A 122 6.89 -9.22 5.88
N CYS A 123 5.99 -8.36 5.46
CA CYS A 123 5.70 -7.12 6.19
C CYS A 123 5.01 -7.41 7.52
N CYS A 124 5.48 -6.76 8.58
CA CYS A 124 4.89 -6.89 9.91
C CYS A 124 3.66 -5.98 10.12
N THR A 125 3.48 -5.00 9.26
CA THR A 125 2.41 -4.01 9.38
C THR A 125 1.92 -3.58 7.99
N VAL A 126 0.61 -3.51 7.84
CA VAL A 126 -0.07 -2.90 6.69
C VAL A 126 -0.67 -1.57 7.14
N VAL A 127 -0.40 -0.49 6.40
CA VAL A 127 -0.91 0.85 6.68
C VAL A 127 -1.84 1.27 5.55
N VAL A 128 -3.02 1.74 5.89
CA VAL A 128 -4.02 2.23 4.93
C VAL A 128 -4.64 3.53 5.42
N GLY A 129 -4.95 4.44 4.49
CA GLY A 129 -5.83 5.56 4.77
C GLY A 129 -7.29 5.09 4.84
N ARG A 130 -8.06 5.68 5.74
CA ARG A 130 -9.49 5.40 5.80
C ARG A 130 -10.20 6.12 4.66
N GLN A 131 -10.75 5.34 3.72
CA GLN A 131 -11.55 5.89 2.65
C GLN A 131 -12.94 6.29 3.17
N HIS A 132 -13.30 7.56 2.98
CA HIS A 132 -14.66 8.04 3.22
C HIS A 132 -15.55 7.71 2.02
N LYS A 133 -16.01 6.46 1.96
CA LYS A 133 -17.02 6.05 0.99
C LYS A 133 -18.42 6.48 1.45
N SER A 134 -19.34 6.61 0.50
CA SER A 134 -20.75 6.83 0.85
C SER A 134 -21.26 5.67 1.73
N LYS A 135 -22.21 5.95 2.63
CA LYS A 135 -22.80 4.91 3.51
C LYS A 135 -23.37 3.71 2.73
N THR A 136 -23.82 3.93 1.50
CA THR A 136 -24.37 2.90 0.64
C THR A 136 -23.27 1.97 0.11
N GLU A 137 -22.13 2.52 -0.31
CA GLU A 137 -20.98 1.73 -0.78
C GLU A 137 -20.32 0.94 0.36
N GLU A 138 -20.21 1.54 1.53
CA GLU A 138 -19.70 0.89 2.74
C GLU A 138 -20.59 -0.28 3.19
N PHE A 139 -21.91 -0.13 3.06
CA PHE A 139 -22.88 -1.16 3.39
C PHE A 139 -22.86 -2.35 2.43
N LEU A 140 -22.64 -2.11 1.13
CA LEU A 140 -22.68 -3.17 0.11
C LEU A 140 -21.39 -3.99 0.01
N PHE A 141 -20.23 -3.37 0.22
CA PHE A 141 -18.94 -3.99 -0.09
C PHE A 141 -17.92 -3.96 1.08
N GLY A 142 -18.24 -3.26 2.17
CA GLY A 142 -17.27 -2.97 3.22
C GLY A 142 -16.16 -2.02 2.74
N SER A 143 -15.44 -1.39 3.66
CA SER A 143 -14.22 -0.63 3.31
C SER A 143 -13.02 -1.58 3.20
N ILE A 144 -12.04 -1.23 2.40
CA ILE A 144 -10.77 -1.98 2.31
C ILE A 144 -10.13 -2.13 3.70
N SER A 145 -10.14 -1.08 4.49
CA SER A 145 -9.64 -1.12 5.87
C SER A 145 -10.38 -2.16 6.73
N SER A 146 -11.70 -2.26 6.58
CA SER A 146 -12.51 -3.25 7.30
C SER A 146 -12.17 -4.68 6.87
N GLN A 147 -12.05 -4.93 5.57
CA GLN A 147 -11.65 -6.23 5.04
C GLN A 147 -10.25 -6.62 5.52
N LEU A 148 -9.29 -5.71 5.45
CA LEU A 148 -7.92 -5.95 5.93
C LEU A 148 -7.89 -6.30 7.42
N ILE A 149 -8.67 -5.62 8.27
CA ILE A 149 -8.76 -5.92 9.70
C ILE A 149 -9.29 -7.34 9.94
N HIS A 150 -10.28 -7.77 9.15
CA HIS A 150 -10.87 -9.11 9.30
C HIS A 150 -9.99 -10.23 8.75
N GLU A 151 -9.29 -9.98 7.66
CA GLU A 151 -8.57 -11.02 6.90
C GLU A 151 -7.08 -11.10 7.24
N ALA A 152 -6.47 -10.02 7.74
CA ALA A 152 -5.05 -9.96 8.05
C ALA A 152 -4.64 -11.05 9.06
N ARG A 153 -3.51 -11.69 8.79
CA ARG A 153 -2.91 -12.69 9.67
C ARG A 153 -1.42 -12.40 9.86
N ASN A 154 -0.97 -12.53 11.09
CA ASN A 154 0.44 -12.35 11.46
C ASN A 154 1.03 -10.97 11.09
N CYS A 155 0.20 -9.93 11.05
CA CYS A 155 0.62 -8.55 10.87
C CYS A 155 -0.33 -7.60 11.62
N ALA A 156 0.17 -6.40 11.90
CA ALA A 156 -0.67 -5.30 12.37
C ALA A 156 -1.32 -4.59 11.18
N VAL A 157 -2.49 -4.01 11.41
CA VAL A 157 -3.16 -3.13 10.44
C VAL A 157 -3.33 -1.76 11.09
N TRP A 158 -2.74 -0.73 10.47
CA TRP A 158 -2.91 0.66 10.87
C TRP A 158 -3.88 1.35 9.91
N VAL A 159 -4.95 1.86 10.44
CA VAL A 159 -5.94 2.66 9.69
C VAL A 159 -5.77 4.11 10.11
N VAL A 160 -5.38 4.96 9.15
CA VAL A 160 -5.13 6.38 9.36
C VAL A 160 -6.31 7.19 8.84
N GLU A 161 -6.88 8.05 9.70
CA GLU A 161 -7.96 8.98 9.36
C GLU A 161 -7.43 10.34 8.87
#